data_48c8f1f96d5f504b1e4204155d171b74
#
_entry.id   48c8f1f96d5f504b1e4204155d171b74
#
_cell.length_a   1.000
_cell.length_b   1.000
_cell.length_c   1.000
_cell.angle_alpha   90.00
_cell.angle_beta   90.00
_cell.angle_gamma   90.00
#
_symmetry.space_group_name_H-M   'P 1'
#
loop_
_entity.id
_entity.type
_entity.pdbx_description
1 polymer ?
#
loop_
_entity_poly.entity_id
_entity_poly.type
_entity_poly.pdbx_seq_one_letter_code
_entity_poly.pdbx_strand_id
1 'polypeptide(L)'
;MKIAVWLGVAAVALGGPAAAETWQAYSRSPNNTYMADADSIATEAGITSIKVATVPKAGDPGDLSHSIETYQFRCEADQWRTAGMVEIGPDGSEVAQYPEEDAAWEPLRRETMPRYLKEIACDGARGVPPHWPSIRAFIEAGRS
;
A
#
# COMPACT_ATOMS: atom_id res chain seq x y z
N MET A 1 -58.66 -7.98 -18.96
CA MET A 1 -57.49 -8.70 -18.48
C MET A 1 -56.28 -7.81 -18.62
N LYS A 2 -55.71 -7.33 -17.52
CA LYS A 2 -54.45 -6.55 -17.52
C LYS A 2 -53.32 -7.50 -17.17
N ILE A 3 -52.44 -7.74 -18.11
CA ILE A 3 -51.20 -8.52 -17.89
C ILE A 3 -50.16 -7.54 -17.37
N ALA A 4 -49.80 -7.67 -16.09
CA ALA A 4 -48.69 -6.94 -15.52
C ALA A 4 -47.38 -7.67 -15.86
N VAL A 5 -46.62 -7.08 -16.76
CA VAL A 5 -45.26 -7.54 -17.04
C VAL A 5 -44.33 -6.94 -15.98
N TRP A 6 -43.87 -7.78 -15.09
CA TRP A 6 -42.78 -7.41 -14.16
C TRP A 6 -41.44 -7.51 -14.90
N LEU A 7 -40.90 -6.38 -15.28
CA LEU A 7 -39.51 -6.29 -15.72
C LEU A 7 -38.62 -6.35 -14.49
N GLY A 8 -38.05 -7.51 -14.24
CA GLY A 8 -37.01 -7.69 -13.27
C GLY A 8 -35.75 -6.95 -13.75
N VAL A 9 -35.40 -5.85 -13.08
CA VAL A 9 -34.10 -5.22 -13.25
C VAL A 9 -33.07 -6.10 -12.55
N ALA A 10 -32.33 -6.88 -13.31
CA ALA A 10 -31.17 -7.55 -12.83
C ALA A 10 -30.07 -6.47 -12.57
N ALA A 11 -29.86 -6.11 -11.32
CA ALA A 11 -28.71 -5.30 -10.94
C ALA A 11 -27.46 -6.14 -11.15
N VAL A 12 -26.78 -5.93 -12.27
CA VAL A 12 -25.44 -6.46 -12.49
C VAL A 12 -24.52 -5.65 -11.59
N ALA A 13 -24.11 -6.25 -10.47
CA ALA A 13 -23.03 -5.70 -9.68
C ALA A 13 -21.75 -5.78 -10.52
N LEU A 14 -21.41 -4.70 -11.20
CA LEU A 14 -20.10 -4.54 -11.82
C LEU A 14 -19.08 -4.39 -10.68
N GLY A 15 -18.47 -5.51 -10.28
CA GLY A 15 -17.25 -5.46 -9.53
C GLY A 15 -16.22 -4.71 -10.38
N GLY A 16 -15.80 -3.50 -9.93
CA GLY A 16 -14.75 -2.76 -10.61
C GLY A 16 -13.48 -3.62 -10.70
N PRO A 17 -12.60 -3.42 -11.72
CA PRO A 17 -11.33 -4.11 -11.78
C PRO A 17 -10.56 -3.83 -10.48
N ALA A 18 -9.90 -4.86 -9.94
CA ALA A 18 -8.99 -4.69 -8.81
C ALA A 18 -7.98 -3.60 -9.18
N ALA A 19 -7.73 -2.65 -8.27
CA ALA A 19 -6.74 -1.60 -8.50
C ALA A 19 -5.38 -2.26 -8.79
N ALA A 20 -4.69 -1.78 -9.83
CA ALA A 20 -3.34 -2.24 -10.12
C ALA A 20 -2.42 -1.93 -8.94
N GLU A 21 -1.46 -2.80 -8.69
CA GLU A 21 -0.43 -2.64 -7.69
C GLU A 21 0.94 -2.78 -8.36
N THR A 22 1.88 -1.96 -7.95
CA THR A 22 3.28 -2.06 -8.39
C THR A 22 4.18 -1.86 -7.19
N TRP A 23 4.53 -2.97 -6.57
CA TRP A 23 5.36 -2.99 -5.37
C TRP A 23 6.84 -3.03 -5.72
N GLN A 24 7.59 -2.16 -5.07
CA GLN A 24 9.05 -2.12 -5.20
C GLN A 24 9.69 -2.00 -3.82
N ALA A 25 10.76 -2.75 -3.60
CA ALA A 25 11.56 -2.61 -2.39
C ALA A 25 12.32 -1.29 -2.43
N TYR A 26 12.26 -0.51 -1.35
CA TYR A 26 13.00 0.75 -1.24
C TYR A 26 13.91 0.81 -0.01
N SER A 27 13.69 -0.05 0.97
CA SER A 27 14.52 -0.15 2.16
C SER A 27 14.50 -1.56 2.73
N ARG A 28 15.54 -1.91 3.45
CA ARG A 28 15.68 -3.19 4.14
C ARG A 28 16.28 -3.00 5.52
N SER A 29 15.80 -3.81 6.46
CA SER A 29 16.39 -3.99 7.78
C SER A 29 16.85 -5.44 7.93
N PRO A 30 17.50 -5.83 9.04
CA PRO A 30 17.86 -7.23 9.28
C PRO A 30 16.67 -8.19 9.20
N ASN A 31 15.48 -7.76 9.61
CA ASN A 31 14.30 -8.60 9.75
C ASN A 31 13.22 -8.36 8.70
N ASN A 32 13.21 -7.22 8.02
CA ASN A 32 12.12 -6.82 7.14
C ASN A 32 12.61 -6.24 5.80
N THR A 33 11.78 -6.39 4.79
CA THR A 33 11.85 -5.63 3.54
C THR A 33 10.70 -4.64 3.52
N TYR A 34 10.98 -3.39 3.19
CA TYR A 34 9.99 -2.33 3.06
C TYR A 34 9.72 -2.07 1.59
N MET A 35 8.45 -2.17 1.21
CA MET A 35 8.03 -2.07 -0.18
C MET A 35 6.99 -0.97 -0.35
N ALA A 36 7.13 -0.19 -1.38
CA ALA A 36 6.21 0.89 -1.72
C ALA A 36 5.39 0.51 -2.95
N ASP A 37 4.07 0.77 -2.89
CA ASP A 37 3.18 0.60 -4.03
C ASP A 37 3.09 1.89 -4.83
N ALA A 38 3.75 1.92 -5.98
CA ALA A 38 3.75 3.08 -6.85
C ALA A 38 2.36 3.42 -7.42
N ASP A 39 1.51 2.43 -7.61
CA ASP A 39 0.15 2.64 -8.11
C ASP A 39 -0.81 3.17 -7.04
N SER A 40 -0.44 3.12 -5.75
CA SER A 40 -1.23 3.68 -4.67
C SER A 40 -1.03 5.19 -4.49
N ILE A 41 -0.06 5.79 -5.16
CA ILE A 41 0.25 7.21 -5.00
C ILE A 41 -0.95 8.04 -5.46
N ALA A 42 -1.46 8.88 -4.55
CA ALA A 42 -2.58 9.77 -4.82
C ALA A 42 -2.40 11.09 -4.09
N THR A 43 -2.71 12.18 -4.76
CA THR A 43 -2.63 13.53 -4.17
C THR A 43 -4.02 14.14 -4.09
N GLU A 44 -4.39 14.60 -2.91
CA GLU A 44 -5.65 15.28 -2.63
C GLU A 44 -5.41 16.42 -1.65
N ALA A 45 -5.87 17.62 -1.99
CA ALA A 45 -5.75 18.81 -1.14
C ALA A 45 -4.30 19.08 -0.66
N GLY A 46 -3.31 18.87 -1.52
CA GLY A 46 -1.90 19.10 -1.21
C GLY A 46 -1.25 18.01 -0.36
N ILE A 47 -1.95 16.91 -0.09
CA ILE A 47 -1.44 15.75 0.64
C ILE A 47 -1.28 14.58 -0.33
N THR A 48 -0.08 14.04 -0.40
CA THR A 48 0.24 12.86 -1.22
C THR A 48 0.34 11.64 -0.33
N SER A 49 -0.45 10.62 -0.65
CA SER A 49 -0.49 9.34 0.08
C SER A 49 0.18 8.23 -0.71
N ILE A 50 0.79 7.28 -0.01
CA ILE A 50 1.38 6.06 -0.57
C ILE A 50 1.25 4.91 0.42
N LYS A 51 1.01 3.70 -0.09
CA LYS A 51 0.99 2.48 0.74
C LYS A 51 2.37 1.84 0.80
N VAL A 52 2.73 1.41 1.99
CA VAL A 52 4.00 0.74 2.29
C VAL A 52 3.73 -0.59 2.97
N ALA A 53 4.28 -1.66 2.43
CA ALA A 53 4.26 -2.97 3.07
C ALA A 53 5.56 -3.20 3.84
N THR A 54 5.42 -3.73 5.05
CA THR A 54 6.53 -4.27 5.82
C THR A 54 6.43 -5.79 5.78
N VAL A 55 7.35 -6.41 5.09
CA VAL A 55 7.35 -7.86 4.84
C VAL A 55 8.49 -8.52 5.58
N PRO A 56 8.22 -9.49 6.48
CA PRO A 56 9.26 -10.24 7.14
C PRO A 56 10.17 -10.96 6.14
N LYS A 57 11.48 -10.92 6.36
CA LYS A 57 12.46 -11.64 5.52
C LYS A 57 12.41 -13.15 5.73
N ALA A 58 12.10 -13.57 6.95
CA ALA A 58 11.96 -14.98 7.29
C ALA A 58 10.49 -15.41 7.17
N GLY A 59 10.27 -16.65 6.74
CA GLY A 59 8.95 -17.26 6.64
C GLY A 59 8.83 -18.15 5.42
N ASP A 60 7.86 -19.08 5.48
CA ASP A 60 7.56 -19.97 4.38
C ASP A 60 6.92 -19.21 3.20
N PRO A 61 7.06 -19.73 1.96
CA PRO A 61 6.39 -19.12 0.79
C PRO A 61 4.87 -19.07 0.91
N GLY A 62 4.28 -19.94 1.71
CA GLY A 62 2.85 -19.96 1.99
C GLY A 62 2.39 -19.05 3.12
N ASP A 63 3.30 -18.47 3.88
CA ASP A 63 2.99 -17.52 4.95
C ASP A 63 2.96 -16.10 4.38
N LEU A 64 1.75 -15.55 4.21
CA LEU A 64 1.53 -14.24 3.61
C LEU A 64 1.51 -13.09 4.61
N SER A 65 1.90 -13.33 5.86
CA SER A 65 1.87 -12.33 6.93
C SER A 65 2.73 -11.11 6.60
N HIS A 66 2.14 -9.93 6.67
CA HIS A 66 2.80 -8.64 6.51
C HIS A 66 1.88 -7.52 7.03
N SER A 67 2.38 -6.30 7.09
CA SER A 67 1.56 -5.12 7.36
C SER A 67 1.58 -4.16 6.18
N ILE A 68 0.52 -3.39 6.02
CA ILE A 68 0.43 -2.30 5.04
C ILE A 68 0.08 -1.02 5.79
N GLU A 69 0.94 -0.02 5.72
CA GLU A 69 0.75 1.29 6.33
C GLU A 69 0.60 2.37 5.26
N THR A 70 -0.27 3.33 5.49
CA THR A 70 -0.40 4.50 4.64
C THR A 70 0.47 5.62 5.19
N TYR A 71 1.34 6.15 4.33
CA TYR A 71 2.15 7.34 4.59
C TYR A 71 1.56 8.51 3.84
N GLN A 72 1.63 9.68 4.46
CA GLN A 72 1.20 10.93 3.86
C GLN A 72 2.33 11.96 3.89
N PHE A 73 2.42 12.74 2.83
CA PHE A 73 3.44 13.77 2.65
C PHE A 73 2.79 15.09 2.27
N ARG A 74 3.29 16.16 2.88
CA ARG A 74 3.19 17.52 2.35
C ARG A 74 4.47 17.78 1.59
N CYS A 75 4.47 17.49 0.29
CA CYS A 75 5.68 17.49 -0.53
C CYS A 75 6.41 18.84 -0.52
N GLU A 76 5.68 19.94 -0.60
CA GLU A 76 6.24 21.29 -0.63
C GLU A 76 6.73 21.79 0.74
N ALA A 77 6.19 21.23 1.82
CA ALA A 77 6.53 21.61 3.19
C ALA A 77 7.55 20.70 3.86
N ASP A 78 8.03 19.65 3.15
CA ASP A 78 8.93 18.65 3.70
C ASP A 78 8.44 18.04 5.03
N GLN A 79 7.18 17.63 5.04
CA GLN A 79 6.54 17.01 6.20
C GLN A 79 5.93 15.67 5.84
N TRP A 80 5.84 14.80 6.82
CA TRP A 80 5.22 13.48 6.70
C TRP A 80 4.45 13.07 7.95
N ARG A 81 3.56 12.10 7.79
CA ARG A 81 2.87 11.41 8.88
C ARG A 81 2.38 10.05 8.40
N THR A 82 1.96 9.21 9.32
CA THR A 82 1.22 7.98 9.01
C THR A 82 -0.29 8.21 9.12
N ALA A 83 -1.06 7.40 8.42
CA ALA A 83 -2.52 7.54 8.32
C ALA A 83 -3.25 6.19 8.43
N GLY A 84 -2.70 5.29 9.22
CA GLY A 84 -3.29 3.99 9.50
C GLY A 84 -2.52 2.82 8.95
N MET A 85 -2.78 1.64 9.55
CA MET A 85 -2.11 0.39 9.23
C MET A 85 -3.13 -0.74 9.19
N VAL A 86 -2.87 -1.73 8.35
CA VAL A 86 -3.61 -2.98 8.26
C VAL A 86 -2.63 -4.13 8.44
N GLU A 87 -2.99 -5.10 9.26
CA GLU A 87 -2.24 -6.35 9.36
C GLU A 87 -2.87 -7.43 8.50
N ILE A 88 -2.04 -8.10 7.72
CA ILE A 88 -2.41 -9.24 6.88
C ILE A 88 -1.88 -10.50 7.54
N GLY A 89 -2.76 -11.47 7.72
CA GLY A 89 -2.43 -12.77 8.32
C GLY A 89 -1.80 -13.76 7.37
N PRO A 90 -1.45 -14.96 7.89
CA PRO A 90 -0.74 -15.99 7.12
C PRO A 90 -1.46 -16.44 5.84
N ASP A 91 -2.78 -16.37 5.80
CA ASP A 91 -3.61 -16.75 4.65
C ASP A 91 -3.86 -15.60 3.65
N GLY A 92 -3.31 -14.42 3.91
CA GLY A 92 -3.47 -13.24 3.08
C GLY A 92 -4.72 -12.41 3.39
N SER A 93 -5.51 -12.77 4.38
CA SER A 93 -6.67 -11.99 4.82
C SER A 93 -6.30 -10.92 5.83
N GLU A 94 -7.07 -9.83 5.89
CA GLU A 94 -6.93 -8.84 6.95
C GLU A 94 -7.31 -9.44 8.30
N VAL A 95 -6.42 -9.31 9.30
CA VAL A 95 -6.66 -9.79 10.67
C VAL A 95 -6.83 -8.65 11.67
N ALA A 96 -6.34 -7.46 11.37
CA ALA A 96 -6.49 -6.28 12.22
C ALA A 96 -6.37 -4.99 11.40
N GLN A 97 -7.03 -3.92 11.89
CA GLN A 97 -6.92 -2.57 11.35
C GLN A 97 -6.61 -1.60 12.48
N TYR A 98 -5.71 -0.68 12.22
CA TYR A 98 -5.30 0.37 13.14
C TYR A 98 -5.47 1.72 12.47
N PRO A 99 -6.70 2.27 12.42
CA PRO A 99 -6.93 3.57 11.82
C PRO A 99 -6.22 4.65 12.63
N GLU A 100 -5.61 5.60 11.94
CA GLU A 100 -4.94 6.74 12.53
C GLU A 100 -5.41 8.00 11.81
N GLU A 101 -6.17 8.83 12.54
CA GLU A 101 -6.69 10.10 12.03
C GLU A 101 -5.94 11.26 12.70
N ASP A 102 -5.66 12.29 11.92
CA ASP A 102 -5.05 13.54 12.42
C ASP A 102 -3.73 13.37 13.18
N ALA A 103 -2.89 12.42 12.76
CA ALA A 103 -1.54 12.31 13.29
C ALA A 103 -0.77 13.64 13.07
N ALA A 104 0.10 13.98 14.01
CA ALA A 104 0.92 15.18 13.89
C ALA A 104 1.87 15.07 12.69
N TRP A 105 2.03 16.18 11.96
CA TRP A 105 3.02 16.28 10.92
C TRP A 105 4.42 16.39 11.51
N GLU A 106 5.36 15.63 10.95
CA GLU A 106 6.75 15.60 11.36
C GLU A 106 7.65 16.11 10.23
N PRO A 107 8.79 16.73 10.57
CA PRO A 107 9.74 17.19 9.55
C PRO A 107 10.43 15.99 8.89
N LEU A 108 10.64 16.06 7.58
CA LEU A 108 11.45 15.10 6.83
C LEU A 108 12.93 15.33 7.10
N ARG A 109 13.54 14.40 7.81
CA ARG A 109 14.99 14.42 8.12
C ARG A 109 15.76 13.74 7.01
N ARG A 110 17.01 14.18 6.81
CA ARG A 110 17.92 13.55 5.85
C ARG A 110 18.23 12.10 6.26
N GLU A 111 18.50 11.25 5.27
CA GLU A 111 18.95 9.86 5.46
C GLU A 111 18.00 9.01 6.32
N THR A 112 16.71 9.26 6.20
CA THR A 112 15.67 8.49 6.89
C THR A 112 14.78 7.76 5.89
N MET A 113 14.10 6.70 6.35
CA MET A 113 13.15 5.97 5.50
C MET A 113 12.03 6.86 4.96
N PRO A 114 11.41 7.75 5.76
CA PRO A 114 10.42 8.68 5.23
C PRO A 114 10.97 9.60 4.14
N ARG A 115 12.22 10.01 4.21
CA ARG A 115 12.86 10.83 3.16
C ARG A 115 12.98 10.07 1.85
N TYR A 116 13.42 8.82 1.87
CA TYR A 116 13.49 7.99 0.67
C TYR A 116 12.10 7.72 0.09
N LEU A 117 11.14 7.46 0.95
CA LEU A 117 9.76 7.26 0.53
C LEU A 117 9.16 8.53 -0.11
N LYS A 118 9.49 9.70 0.41
CA LYS A 118 9.09 10.99 -0.17
C LYS A 118 9.58 11.15 -1.60
N GLU A 119 10.78 10.71 -1.91
CA GLU A 119 11.32 10.76 -3.27
C GLU A 119 10.47 9.92 -4.24
N ILE A 120 9.97 8.79 -3.77
CA ILE A 120 9.07 7.94 -4.55
C ILE A 120 7.71 8.61 -4.70
N ALA A 121 7.11 9.06 -3.61
CA ALA A 121 5.75 9.59 -3.60
C ALA A 121 5.64 10.98 -4.24
N CYS A 122 6.62 11.85 -4.02
CA CYS A 122 6.56 13.25 -4.43
C CYS A 122 7.37 13.56 -5.68
N ASP A 123 8.52 12.90 -5.87
CA ASP A 123 9.51 13.27 -6.90
C ASP A 123 9.57 12.28 -8.07
N GLY A 124 8.74 11.23 -8.05
CA GLY A 124 8.65 10.25 -9.11
C GLY A 124 9.81 9.24 -9.17
N ALA A 125 10.63 9.14 -8.12
CA ALA A 125 11.68 8.14 -8.03
C ALA A 125 11.09 6.73 -8.05
N ARG A 126 11.81 5.78 -8.65
CA ARG A 126 11.43 4.36 -8.69
C ARG A 126 12.66 3.50 -8.44
N GLY A 127 12.42 2.40 -7.72
CA GLY A 127 13.45 1.41 -7.47
C GLY A 127 13.84 0.64 -8.73
N VAL A 128 14.98 -0.03 -8.66
CA VAL A 128 15.45 -0.93 -9.71
C VAL A 128 14.54 -2.17 -9.75
N PRO A 129 14.15 -2.69 -10.93
CA PRO A 129 13.42 -3.95 -11.03
C PRO A 129 14.13 -5.09 -10.28
N PRO A 130 13.38 -6.11 -9.79
CA PRO A 130 12.01 -6.39 -10.16
C PRO A 130 10.96 -5.57 -9.42
N HIS A 131 9.84 -5.30 -10.10
CA HIS A 131 8.62 -4.78 -9.51
C HIS A 131 7.59 -5.91 -9.43
N TRP A 132 6.75 -5.90 -8.39
CA TRP A 132 5.86 -7.00 -8.08
C TRP A 132 4.40 -6.59 -8.20
N PRO A 133 3.53 -7.41 -8.81
CA PRO A 133 2.11 -7.08 -8.97
C PRO A 133 1.31 -7.23 -7.66
N SER A 134 1.91 -7.87 -6.65
CA SER A 134 1.31 -8.04 -5.32
C SER A 134 2.40 -8.40 -4.31
N ILE A 135 2.11 -8.21 -3.03
CA ILE A 135 2.98 -8.69 -1.95
C ILE A 135 3.00 -10.22 -1.92
N ARG A 136 1.90 -10.88 -2.24
CA ARG A 136 1.84 -12.33 -2.42
C ARG A 136 2.90 -12.81 -3.42
N ALA A 137 2.97 -12.21 -4.60
CA ALA A 137 3.94 -12.59 -5.62
C ALA A 137 5.39 -12.44 -5.12
N PHE A 138 5.68 -11.38 -4.38
CA PHE A 138 6.99 -11.17 -3.77
C PHE A 138 7.33 -12.26 -2.73
N ILE A 139 6.40 -12.60 -1.86
CA ILE A 139 6.59 -13.63 -0.84
C ILE A 139 6.78 -15.01 -1.48
N GLU A 140 5.92 -15.38 -2.43
CA GLU A 140 5.97 -16.68 -3.13
C GLU A 140 7.25 -16.84 -3.96
N ALA A 141 7.86 -15.74 -4.42
CA ALA A 141 9.14 -15.77 -5.13
C ALA A 141 10.38 -15.86 -4.22
N GLY A 142 10.19 -15.94 -2.91
CA GLY A 142 11.27 -16.09 -1.94
C GLY A 142 11.73 -14.84 -1.20
N ARG A 143 10.99 -13.75 -1.30
CA ARG A 143 11.21 -12.51 -0.53
C ARG A 143 12.54 -11.80 -0.84
N SER A 144 13.01 -11.84 -2.07
CA SER A 144 14.29 -11.23 -2.48
C SER A 144 14.17 -10.39 -3.76
#